data_c1a86ac37a79f54274498cbaacee6c77
#
_entry.id   c1a86ac37a79f54274498cbaacee6c77
#
_cell.length_a   1.000
_cell.length_b   1.000
_cell.length_c   1.000
_cell.angle_alpha   90.00
_cell.angle_beta   90.00
_cell.angle_gamma   90.00
#
_symmetry.space_group_name_H-M   'P 1'
#
loop_
_entity.id
_entity.type
_entity.pdbx_description
1 polymer ?
#
loop_
_entity_poly.entity_id
_entity_poly.type
_entity_poly.pdbx_seq_one_letter_code
_entity_poly.pdbx_strand_id
1 'polypeptide(L)'
;GQLRRNIGTLAAQLNSFGLGRGDRIAIAMPNGPDMVLAYFGAALAATAAPLNPKYKQEEFAFYYEDTQAKALITLPGTLELAHAAVLPGMAIIEAIPNDDGTLRFELKSGGGEARPVELAQADDVAMILHTSGTTSRPKRVPIRHRNMVASAGNIGGTYQLGPSDRALCVMPLFHIHGIVASMLSTLASGGTLTAPQNGFNALEFWNIVDTYKPTWYSAVPTMHQMLLARSDRNLEVIKANPFRFIRSSSASLPPVVMERMEEVFGAPVLESYGMTEATHQMASNPLPPKPHKAGTVGYGFGVEVAIMDEVGNLLAQGEIGEVVIKGKNVVDGYENNPEANAKAFTNGWFRTGDQGRMDADGYLALTGRLKELINRGGEKISPLEIDDVLLRHPAVAEALAFAVPHKSLGEDIHAAVVLKGPVTESELRNYAAGLLAEFKVPRKVHILPELPRGATGKLQRINMAQLLNLKES
;
A
#
# COMPACT_ATOMS: atom_id res chain seq x y z
N GLY A 1 27.78 -1.71 9.52
CA GLY A 1 27.70 -0.54 10.39
C GLY A 1 26.82 -0.76 11.61
N GLN A 2 26.50 0.30 12.34
CA GLN A 2 25.73 0.28 13.60
C GLN A 2 24.37 -0.37 13.43
N LEU A 3 23.60 -0.02 12.39
CA LEU A 3 22.30 -0.61 12.08
C LEU A 3 22.35 -2.16 12.07
N ARG A 4 23.27 -2.74 11.31
CA ARG A 4 23.42 -4.20 11.23
C ARG A 4 23.76 -4.84 12.59
N ARG A 5 24.63 -4.19 13.37
CA ARG A 5 24.99 -4.69 14.72
C ARG A 5 23.76 -4.65 15.63
N ASN A 6 23.04 -3.54 15.65
CA ASN A 6 21.86 -3.42 16.51
C ASN A 6 20.79 -4.44 16.14
N ILE A 7 20.47 -4.63 14.84
CA ILE A 7 19.53 -5.66 14.38
C ILE A 7 19.95 -7.06 14.87
N GLY A 8 21.24 -7.40 14.77
CA GLY A 8 21.76 -8.68 15.27
C GLY A 8 21.62 -8.82 16.79
N THR A 9 21.85 -7.73 17.54
CA THR A 9 21.63 -7.71 19.00
C THR A 9 20.18 -7.93 19.36
N LEU A 10 19.24 -7.25 18.65
CA LEU A 10 17.80 -7.39 18.87
C LEU A 10 17.33 -8.83 18.60
N ALA A 11 17.81 -9.43 17.52
CA ALA A 11 17.51 -10.83 17.22
C ALA A 11 18.03 -11.78 18.31
N ALA A 12 19.25 -11.58 18.79
CA ALA A 12 19.82 -12.37 19.87
C ALA A 12 19.03 -12.22 21.19
N GLN A 13 18.54 -11.01 21.50
CA GLN A 13 17.65 -10.79 22.66
C GLN A 13 16.34 -11.56 22.52
N LEU A 14 15.71 -11.57 21.34
CA LEU A 14 14.51 -12.37 21.11
C LEU A 14 14.77 -13.86 21.31
N ASN A 15 15.91 -14.38 20.82
CA ASN A 15 16.29 -15.75 21.06
C ASN A 15 16.51 -16.05 22.57
N SER A 16 17.09 -15.10 23.31
CA SER A 16 17.25 -15.26 24.76
C SER A 16 15.92 -15.27 25.54
N PHE A 17 14.86 -14.72 24.97
CA PHE A 17 13.50 -14.74 25.52
C PHE A 17 12.72 -16.02 25.11
N GLY A 18 13.35 -16.96 24.42
CA GLY A 18 12.75 -18.20 23.95
C GLY A 18 12.02 -18.07 22.59
N LEU A 19 12.14 -16.93 21.92
CA LEU A 19 11.56 -16.70 20.60
C LEU A 19 12.58 -16.95 19.50
N GLY A 20 12.18 -17.56 18.40
CA GLY A 20 13.09 -17.89 17.33
C GLY A 20 12.38 -18.30 16.05
N ARG A 21 13.13 -18.89 15.13
CA ARG A 21 12.69 -19.33 13.82
C ARG A 21 11.37 -20.10 13.88
N GLY A 22 10.38 -19.68 13.07
CA GLY A 22 9.03 -20.24 13.04
C GLY A 22 8.03 -19.61 14.02
N ASP A 23 8.48 -18.89 15.06
CA ASP A 23 7.59 -18.11 15.90
C ASP A 23 7.12 -16.82 15.21
N ARG A 24 6.01 -16.26 15.66
CA ARG A 24 5.44 -15.04 15.10
C ARG A 24 5.36 -13.98 16.18
N ILE A 25 5.83 -12.79 15.85
CA ILE A 25 5.95 -11.66 16.77
C ILE A 25 5.09 -10.52 16.25
N ALA A 26 4.02 -10.22 16.96
CA ALA A 26 3.21 -9.04 16.71
C ALA A 26 4.01 -7.77 17.07
N ILE A 27 4.00 -6.77 16.20
CA ILE A 27 4.65 -5.48 16.42
C ILE A 27 3.61 -4.41 16.29
N ALA A 28 3.30 -3.72 17.39
CA ALA A 28 2.38 -2.59 17.39
C ALA A 28 3.14 -1.34 17.88
N MET A 29 3.58 -0.52 16.93
CA MET A 29 4.38 0.67 17.19
C MET A 29 4.03 1.77 16.18
N PRO A 30 4.13 3.05 16.55
CA PRO A 30 4.04 4.15 15.60
C PRO A 30 5.19 4.06 14.59
N ASN A 31 5.02 4.72 13.43
CA ASN A 31 6.15 4.89 12.51
C ASN A 31 7.32 5.58 13.22
N GLY A 32 8.51 5.30 12.74
CA GLY A 32 9.73 5.90 13.28
C GLY A 32 10.94 4.96 13.16
N PRO A 33 12.14 5.42 13.52
CA PRO A 33 13.34 4.61 13.51
C PRO A 33 13.23 3.36 14.40
N ASP A 34 12.55 3.47 15.54
CA ASP A 34 12.37 2.36 16.48
C ASP A 34 11.53 1.23 15.87
N MET A 35 10.48 1.57 15.12
CA MET A 35 9.69 0.58 14.37
C MET A 35 10.54 -0.12 13.29
N VAL A 36 11.43 0.61 12.61
CA VAL A 36 12.36 0.05 11.63
C VAL A 36 13.27 -1.00 12.29
N LEU A 37 13.87 -0.64 13.43
CA LEU A 37 14.76 -1.53 14.18
C LEU A 37 14.03 -2.75 14.74
N ALA A 38 12.86 -2.55 15.36
CA ALA A 38 12.03 -3.62 15.91
C ALA A 38 11.58 -4.59 14.82
N TYR A 39 11.16 -4.07 13.66
CA TYR A 39 10.78 -4.89 12.51
C TYR A 39 11.93 -5.79 12.03
N PHE A 40 13.11 -5.23 11.82
CA PHE A 40 14.25 -6.02 11.35
C PHE A 40 14.75 -7.01 12.41
N GLY A 41 14.74 -6.63 13.69
CA GLY A 41 15.08 -7.54 14.78
C GLY A 41 14.15 -8.75 14.82
N ALA A 42 12.85 -8.52 14.71
CA ALA A 42 11.84 -9.58 14.68
C ALA A 42 11.94 -10.44 13.41
N ALA A 43 12.09 -9.83 12.23
CA ALA A 43 12.19 -10.56 10.96
C ALA A 43 13.47 -11.38 10.82
N LEU A 44 14.57 -10.99 11.51
CA LEU A 44 15.82 -11.75 11.51
C LEU A 44 15.75 -12.98 12.44
N ALA A 45 15.09 -12.84 13.61
CA ALA A 45 14.99 -13.93 14.59
C ALA A 45 13.82 -14.89 14.33
N ALA A 46 12.71 -14.35 13.80
CA ALA A 46 11.41 -14.99 13.75
C ALA A 46 10.60 -14.48 12.54
N THR A 47 9.28 -14.50 12.63
CA THR A 47 8.36 -13.89 11.65
C THR A 47 7.76 -12.62 12.22
N ALA A 48 7.97 -11.48 11.59
CA ALA A 48 7.35 -10.22 11.98
C ALA A 48 5.86 -10.16 11.56
N ALA A 49 4.98 -9.73 12.44
CA ALA A 49 3.58 -9.46 12.17
C ALA A 49 3.25 -8.01 12.56
N PRO A 50 3.62 -7.02 11.71
CA PRO A 50 3.37 -5.62 12.01
C PRO A 50 1.88 -5.29 11.92
N LEU A 51 1.36 -4.61 12.95
CA LEU A 51 -0.05 -4.27 13.12
C LEU A 51 -0.24 -2.76 13.18
N ASN A 52 -1.41 -2.31 12.76
CA ASN A 52 -1.79 -0.91 12.88
C ASN A 52 -1.93 -0.53 14.36
N PRO A 53 -1.14 0.44 14.87
CA PRO A 53 -1.21 0.84 16.28
C PRO A 53 -2.55 1.50 16.68
N LYS A 54 -3.41 1.80 15.71
CA LYS A 54 -4.74 2.41 15.93
C LYS A 54 -5.87 1.39 16.01
N TYR A 55 -5.58 0.09 16.00
CA TYR A 55 -6.59 -0.94 16.15
C TYR A 55 -7.28 -0.88 17.51
N LYS A 56 -8.51 -1.36 17.55
CA LYS A 56 -9.26 -1.60 18.78
C LYS A 56 -8.80 -2.90 19.45
N GLN A 57 -9.16 -3.08 20.71
CA GLN A 57 -8.77 -4.27 21.48
C GLN A 57 -9.20 -5.58 20.78
N GLU A 58 -10.43 -5.63 20.26
CA GLU A 58 -10.97 -6.81 19.58
C GLU A 58 -10.22 -7.12 18.27
N GLU A 59 -9.77 -6.07 17.57
CA GLU A 59 -8.95 -6.24 16.36
C GLU A 59 -7.56 -6.79 16.72
N PHE A 60 -6.92 -6.26 17.76
CA PHE A 60 -5.65 -6.81 18.24
C PHE A 60 -5.79 -8.27 18.64
N ALA A 61 -6.81 -8.62 19.44
CA ALA A 61 -7.08 -9.99 19.86
C ALA A 61 -7.26 -10.92 18.66
N PHE A 62 -8.04 -10.48 17.66
CA PHE A 62 -8.24 -11.22 16.41
C PHE A 62 -6.91 -11.48 15.69
N TYR A 63 -6.08 -10.46 15.50
CA TYR A 63 -4.81 -10.61 14.78
C TYR A 63 -3.79 -11.45 15.56
N TYR A 64 -3.77 -11.36 16.90
CA TYR A 64 -2.90 -12.22 17.73
C TYR A 64 -3.30 -13.70 17.61
N GLU A 65 -4.60 -13.98 17.70
CA GLU A 65 -5.13 -15.34 17.54
C GLU A 65 -4.90 -15.86 16.12
N ASP A 66 -5.30 -15.09 15.12
CA ASP A 66 -5.20 -15.50 13.72
C ASP A 66 -3.74 -15.73 13.29
N THR A 67 -2.80 -14.90 13.70
CA THR A 67 -1.38 -15.12 13.45
C THR A 67 -0.74 -16.13 14.38
N GLN A 68 -1.40 -16.56 15.46
CA GLN A 68 -0.80 -17.38 16.52
C GLN A 68 0.46 -16.70 17.09
N ALA A 69 0.37 -15.40 17.35
CA ALA A 69 1.49 -14.60 17.85
C ALA A 69 1.99 -15.14 19.21
N LYS A 70 3.31 -15.31 19.33
CA LYS A 70 3.98 -15.74 20.56
C LYS A 70 4.42 -14.59 21.43
N ALA A 71 4.54 -13.39 20.86
CA ALA A 71 4.95 -12.20 21.56
C ALA A 71 4.32 -10.95 20.94
N LEU A 72 4.22 -9.90 21.75
CA LEU A 72 3.91 -8.53 21.35
C LEU A 72 5.10 -7.63 21.64
N ILE A 73 5.52 -6.82 20.66
CA ILE A 73 6.51 -5.75 20.82
C ILE A 73 5.78 -4.40 20.74
N THR A 74 6.00 -3.54 21.76
CA THR A 74 5.50 -2.14 21.81
C THR A 74 6.58 -1.20 22.35
N LEU A 75 6.35 0.11 22.25
CA LEU A 75 7.12 1.10 23.04
C LEU A 75 6.64 1.12 24.49
N PRO A 76 7.51 1.47 25.46
CA PRO A 76 7.14 1.58 26.86
C PRO A 76 5.94 2.52 27.12
N GLY A 77 5.00 2.07 27.93
CA GLY A 77 3.86 2.89 28.36
C GLY A 77 2.90 3.31 27.22
N THR A 78 2.89 2.59 26.10
CA THR A 78 2.02 2.89 24.95
C THR A 78 1.03 1.75 24.67
N LEU A 79 -0.04 2.05 23.91
CA LEU A 79 -0.96 1.07 23.32
C LEU A 79 -1.64 0.13 24.35
N GLU A 80 -2.29 0.70 25.36
CA GLU A 80 -3.02 -0.04 26.37
C GLU A 80 -4.00 -1.09 25.77
N LEU A 81 -4.69 -0.76 24.67
CA LEU A 81 -5.60 -1.68 24.00
C LEU A 81 -4.88 -2.90 23.39
N ALA A 82 -3.64 -2.70 22.91
CA ALA A 82 -2.83 -3.82 22.39
C ALA A 82 -2.39 -4.74 23.55
N HIS A 83 -2.01 -4.17 24.68
CA HIS A 83 -1.65 -4.92 25.89
C HIS A 83 -2.86 -5.66 26.50
N ALA A 84 -4.02 -5.02 26.55
CA ALA A 84 -5.26 -5.63 27.05
C ALA A 84 -5.76 -6.79 26.19
N ALA A 85 -5.33 -6.87 24.93
CA ALA A 85 -5.66 -7.94 23.98
C ALA A 85 -4.70 -9.14 24.02
N VAL A 86 -3.61 -9.08 24.79
CA VAL A 86 -2.59 -10.14 24.85
C VAL A 86 -3.21 -11.47 25.30
N LEU A 87 -2.95 -12.52 24.54
CA LEU A 87 -3.49 -13.84 24.80
C LEU A 87 -2.66 -14.59 25.85
N PRO A 88 -3.25 -15.54 26.60
CA PRO A 88 -2.51 -16.38 27.54
C PRO A 88 -1.31 -17.06 26.86
N GLY A 89 -0.15 -16.94 27.49
CA GLY A 89 1.10 -17.53 26.99
C GLY A 89 1.89 -16.67 26.00
N MET A 90 1.37 -15.53 25.57
CA MET A 90 2.14 -14.57 24.78
C MET A 90 3.12 -13.79 25.68
N ALA A 91 4.34 -13.59 25.20
CA ALA A 91 5.31 -12.70 25.84
C ALA A 91 4.99 -11.23 25.53
N ILE A 92 5.27 -10.35 26.47
CA ILE A 92 5.23 -8.90 26.31
C ILE A 92 6.65 -8.36 26.34
N ILE A 93 7.04 -7.65 25.28
CA ILE A 93 8.37 -7.09 25.07
C ILE A 93 8.25 -5.60 24.85
N GLU A 94 9.02 -4.83 25.58
CA GLU A 94 9.17 -3.39 25.34
C GLU A 94 10.41 -3.12 24.50
N ALA A 95 10.25 -2.31 23.46
CA ALA A 95 11.32 -1.79 22.62
C ALA A 95 11.77 -0.45 23.21
N ILE A 96 12.94 -0.42 23.81
CA ILE A 96 13.45 0.74 24.56
C ILE A 96 14.51 1.45 23.70
N PRO A 97 14.23 2.69 23.24
CA PRO A 97 15.23 3.51 22.57
C PRO A 97 16.39 3.87 23.49
N ASN A 98 17.61 3.85 22.97
CA ASN A 98 18.82 4.31 23.66
C ASN A 98 19.24 5.68 23.10
N ASP A 99 19.99 6.45 23.89
CA ASP A 99 20.46 7.80 23.52
C ASP A 99 21.38 7.82 22.30
N ASP A 100 22.02 6.71 21.98
CA ASP A 100 22.89 6.55 20.80
C ASP A 100 22.15 6.20 19.49
N GLY A 101 20.82 6.21 19.53
CA GLY A 101 19.96 5.86 18.39
C GLY A 101 19.85 4.35 18.13
N THR A 102 20.32 3.50 19.03
CA THR A 102 20.06 2.06 19.00
C THR A 102 18.78 1.72 19.76
N LEU A 103 18.30 0.49 19.60
CA LEU A 103 17.15 -0.04 20.30
C LEU A 103 17.59 -1.27 21.13
N ARG A 104 16.95 -1.53 22.25
CA ARG A 104 17.05 -2.78 22.97
C ARG A 104 15.66 -3.33 23.29
N PHE A 105 15.55 -4.63 23.40
CA PHE A 105 14.32 -5.28 23.86
C PHE A 105 14.43 -5.65 25.34
N GLU A 106 13.34 -5.46 26.05
CA GLU A 106 13.19 -5.86 27.45
C GLU A 106 11.96 -6.74 27.60
N LEU A 107 12.15 -7.96 28.09
CA LEU A 107 11.04 -8.87 28.38
C LEU A 107 10.33 -8.41 29.66
N LYS A 108 9.03 -8.12 29.54
CA LYS A 108 8.20 -7.66 30.67
C LYS A 108 7.42 -8.81 31.31
N SER A 109 6.96 -9.76 30.49
CA SER A 109 6.24 -10.95 30.98
C SER A 109 6.26 -12.06 29.92
N GLY A 110 6.01 -13.30 30.37
CA GLY A 110 6.04 -14.47 29.49
C GLY A 110 7.48 -14.82 29.09
N GLY A 111 7.61 -15.41 27.91
CA GLY A 111 8.90 -15.90 27.41
C GLY A 111 9.10 -17.39 27.70
N GLY A 112 10.24 -17.92 27.29
CA GLY A 112 10.58 -19.33 27.41
C GLY A 112 12.08 -19.55 27.60
N GLU A 113 12.52 -20.78 27.51
CA GLU A 113 13.94 -21.12 27.54
C GLU A 113 14.66 -20.50 26.34
N ALA A 114 15.87 -20.00 26.57
CA ALA A 114 16.69 -19.40 25.54
C ALA A 114 16.94 -20.38 24.38
N ARG A 115 16.82 -19.86 23.16
CA ARG A 115 17.09 -20.58 21.92
C ARG A 115 18.45 -20.23 21.34
N PRO A 116 19.08 -21.13 20.59
CA PRO A 116 20.27 -20.78 19.82
C PRO A 116 19.94 -19.72 18.78
N VAL A 117 20.92 -18.87 18.46
CA VAL A 117 20.80 -17.89 17.38
C VAL A 117 20.87 -18.63 16.04
N GLU A 118 19.78 -18.71 15.34
CA GLU A 118 19.69 -19.26 13.99
C GLU A 118 19.43 -18.16 13.00
N LEU A 119 20.19 -18.13 11.91
CA LEU A 119 19.95 -17.16 10.84
C LEU A 119 18.73 -17.59 10.02
N ALA A 120 17.88 -16.61 9.70
CA ALA A 120 16.76 -16.81 8.80
C ALA A 120 17.21 -17.32 7.43
N GLN A 121 16.45 -18.23 6.84
CA GLN A 121 16.69 -18.83 5.54
C GLN A 121 15.80 -18.18 4.48
N ALA A 122 16.16 -18.34 3.21
CA ALA A 122 15.42 -17.73 2.08
C ALA A 122 13.92 -18.12 2.07
N ASP A 123 13.61 -19.34 2.47
CA ASP A 123 12.23 -19.87 2.46
C ASP A 123 11.49 -19.67 3.78
N ASP A 124 12.12 -19.13 4.81
CA ASP A 124 11.43 -18.78 6.04
C ASP A 124 10.48 -17.62 5.80
N VAL A 125 9.36 -17.61 6.52
CA VAL A 125 8.41 -16.49 6.50
C VAL A 125 9.01 -15.34 7.29
N ALA A 126 9.38 -14.28 6.58
CA ALA A 126 9.93 -13.05 7.19
C ALA A 126 8.84 -12.20 7.82
N MET A 127 7.68 -12.16 7.17
CA MET A 127 6.58 -11.29 7.56
C MET A 127 5.23 -11.92 7.21
N ILE A 128 4.24 -11.69 8.07
CA ILE A 128 2.83 -11.95 7.77
C ILE A 128 2.08 -10.63 7.73
N LEU A 129 1.37 -10.40 6.63
CA LEU A 129 0.41 -9.31 6.51
C LEU A 129 -0.99 -9.87 6.23
N HIS A 130 -1.99 -9.07 6.58
CA HIS A 130 -3.38 -9.37 6.26
C HIS A 130 -3.86 -8.45 5.15
N THR A 131 -4.55 -9.02 4.16
CA THR A 131 -5.23 -8.22 3.15
C THR A 131 -6.69 -8.08 3.52
N SER A 132 -7.21 -6.87 3.41
CA SER A 132 -8.64 -6.61 3.47
C SER A 132 -9.29 -7.23 2.23
N GLY A 133 -9.57 -8.52 2.29
CA GLY A 133 -10.40 -9.16 1.27
C GLY A 133 -11.80 -8.55 1.28
N THR A 134 -12.46 -8.56 0.15
CA THR A 134 -13.90 -8.21 0.03
C THR A 134 -14.82 -9.24 0.73
N THR A 135 -14.24 -10.24 1.40
CA THR A 135 -14.89 -11.26 2.21
C THR A 135 -14.72 -10.91 3.70
N SER A 136 -15.60 -11.42 4.53
CA SER A 136 -15.74 -11.10 5.96
C SER A 136 -14.48 -11.33 6.83
N ARG A 137 -13.49 -12.08 6.36
CA ARG A 137 -12.21 -12.31 7.08
C ARG A 137 -11.01 -11.91 6.23
N PRO A 138 -10.06 -11.12 6.79
CA PRO A 138 -8.78 -10.82 6.14
C PRO A 138 -8.00 -12.10 5.85
N LYS A 139 -7.31 -12.15 4.70
CA LYS A 139 -6.48 -13.30 4.32
C LYS A 139 -5.06 -13.11 4.81
N ARG A 140 -4.46 -14.15 5.38
CA ARG A 140 -3.04 -14.14 5.77
C ARG A 140 -2.15 -14.36 4.57
N VAL A 141 -1.23 -13.44 4.38
CA VAL A 141 -0.21 -13.47 3.32
C VAL A 141 1.15 -13.71 3.94
N PRO A 142 1.68 -14.94 3.90
CA PRO A 142 3.03 -15.24 4.36
C PRO A 142 4.04 -14.79 3.31
N ILE A 143 4.86 -13.82 3.66
CA ILE A 143 5.90 -13.26 2.80
C ILE A 143 7.25 -13.81 3.25
N ARG A 144 7.93 -14.53 2.35
CA ARG A 144 9.23 -15.16 2.64
C ARG A 144 10.37 -14.18 2.44
N HIS A 145 11.51 -14.44 3.07
CA HIS A 145 12.72 -13.62 2.87
C HIS A 145 13.09 -13.53 1.39
N ARG A 146 13.02 -14.63 0.62
CA ARG A 146 13.28 -14.61 -0.84
C ARG A 146 12.35 -13.68 -1.61
N ASN A 147 11.08 -13.58 -1.23
CA ASN A 147 10.12 -12.66 -1.86
C ASN A 147 10.51 -11.20 -1.59
N MET A 148 10.88 -10.90 -0.33
CA MET A 148 11.29 -9.55 0.08
C MET A 148 12.56 -9.10 -0.63
N VAL A 149 13.58 -9.97 -0.70
CA VAL A 149 14.84 -9.69 -1.40
C VAL A 149 14.58 -9.46 -2.89
N ALA A 150 13.75 -10.29 -3.53
CA ALA A 150 13.39 -10.14 -4.93
C ALA A 150 12.67 -8.81 -5.17
N SER A 151 11.65 -8.48 -4.36
CA SER A 151 10.89 -7.24 -4.50
C SER A 151 11.75 -5.99 -4.25
N ALA A 152 12.60 -5.99 -3.21
CA ALA A 152 13.52 -4.89 -2.95
C ALA A 152 14.50 -4.69 -4.10
N GLY A 153 15.04 -5.77 -4.68
CA GLY A 153 15.90 -5.73 -5.87
C GLY A 153 15.18 -5.19 -7.10
N ASN A 154 13.94 -5.63 -7.33
CA ASN A 154 13.11 -5.15 -8.44
C ASN A 154 12.86 -3.64 -8.34
N ILE A 155 12.49 -3.15 -7.14
CA ILE A 155 12.24 -1.73 -6.89
C ILE A 155 13.55 -0.93 -7.02
N GLY A 156 14.64 -1.42 -6.40
CA GLY A 156 15.95 -0.80 -6.50
C GLY A 156 16.42 -0.67 -7.96
N GLY A 157 16.24 -1.72 -8.77
CA GLY A 157 16.56 -1.73 -10.19
C GLY A 157 15.66 -0.81 -11.03
N THR A 158 14.35 -0.80 -10.77
CA THR A 158 13.38 0.09 -11.45
C THR A 158 13.78 1.56 -11.33
N TYR A 159 14.15 1.98 -10.12
CA TYR A 159 14.47 3.38 -9.84
C TYR A 159 15.98 3.65 -9.73
N GLN A 160 16.82 2.66 -10.06
CA GLN A 160 18.27 2.78 -9.98
C GLN A 160 18.70 3.35 -8.62
N LEU A 161 18.16 2.80 -7.53
CA LEU A 161 18.48 3.25 -6.19
C LEU A 161 19.91 2.90 -5.82
N GLY A 162 20.57 3.81 -5.10
CA GLY A 162 21.95 3.65 -4.67
C GLY A 162 22.30 4.41 -3.39
N PRO A 163 23.57 4.43 -2.99
CA PRO A 163 24.02 5.04 -1.74
C PRO A 163 23.75 6.55 -1.61
N SER A 164 23.56 7.25 -2.73
CA SER A 164 23.22 8.68 -2.75
C SER A 164 21.74 8.95 -2.51
N ASP A 165 20.88 7.91 -2.62
CA ASP A 165 19.45 8.09 -2.46
C ASP A 165 19.03 8.17 -0.98
N ARG A 166 18.11 9.10 -0.72
CA ARG A 166 17.51 9.33 0.59
C ARG A 166 16.00 9.25 0.46
N ALA A 167 15.41 8.18 0.99
CA ALA A 167 13.96 8.03 0.98
C ALA A 167 13.31 8.71 2.18
N LEU A 168 12.24 9.46 1.95
CA LEU A 168 11.31 9.89 2.99
C LEU A 168 10.15 8.88 3.05
N CYS A 169 10.15 8.05 4.10
CA CYS A 169 9.14 7.01 4.31
C CYS A 169 7.94 7.54 5.08
N VAL A 170 6.95 8.07 4.37
CA VAL A 170 5.70 8.57 4.94
C VAL A 170 4.62 7.49 5.06
N MET A 171 4.79 6.38 4.37
CA MET A 171 3.83 5.28 4.38
C MET A 171 3.94 4.46 5.68
N PRO A 172 2.81 3.88 6.15
CA PRO A 172 2.80 3.10 7.38
C PRO A 172 3.75 1.89 7.33
N LEU A 173 4.53 1.67 8.39
CA LEU A 173 5.44 0.54 8.55
C LEU A 173 4.74 -0.75 9.07
N PHE A 174 3.43 -0.78 9.05
CA PHE A 174 2.62 -1.98 9.16
C PHE A 174 1.99 -2.40 7.81
N HIS A 175 2.35 -1.72 6.72
CA HIS A 175 1.86 -1.99 5.37
C HIS A 175 3.01 -2.23 4.41
N ILE A 176 2.79 -3.13 3.44
CA ILE A 176 3.81 -3.56 2.45
C ILE A 176 4.44 -2.38 1.70
N HIS A 177 3.69 -1.29 1.44
CA HIS A 177 4.18 -0.10 0.77
C HIS A 177 5.29 0.61 1.58
N GLY A 178 5.08 0.84 2.87
CA GLY A 178 6.11 1.43 3.75
C GLY A 178 7.30 0.50 3.94
N ILE A 179 7.02 -0.76 4.26
CA ILE A 179 8.05 -1.74 4.61
C ILE A 179 8.94 -2.08 3.42
N VAL A 180 8.37 -2.45 2.29
CA VAL A 180 9.15 -2.96 1.14
C VAL A 180 9.50 -1.86 0.17
N ALA A 181 8.51 -1.06 -0.27
CA ALA A 181 8.77 -0.10 -1.33
C ALA A 181 9.58 1.12 -0.90
N SER A 182 9.44 1.55 0.36
CA SER A 182 10.22 2.69 0.86
C SER A 182 11.42 2.24 1.70
N MET A 183 11.19 1.46 2.75
CA MET A 183 12.23 1.11 3.73
C MET A 183 13.24 0.09 3.17
N LEU A 184 12.75 -1.10 2.81
CA LEU A 184 13.65 -2.20 2.45
C LEU A 184 14.41 -1.94 1.14
N SER A 185 13.71 -1.42 0.10
CA SER A 185 14.34 -1.13 -1.19
C SER A 185 15.48 -0.11 -1.06
N THR A 186 15.27 0.94 -0.25
CA THR A 186 16.30 1.97 0.01
C THR A 186 17.50 1.40 0.75
N LEU A 187 17.26 0.71 1.87
CA LEU A 187 18.34 0.19 2.70
C LEU A 187 19.13 -0.92 2.00
N ALA A 188 18.44 -1.79 1.24
CA ALA A 188 19.08 -2.84 0.43
C ALA A 188 19.95 -2.26 -0.69
N SER A 189 19.63 -1.08 -1.20
CA SER A 189 20.41 -0.38 -2.22
C SER A 189 21.54 0.49 -1.63
N GLY A 190 21.75 0.45 -0.30
CA GLY A 190 22.77 1.22 0.41
C GLY A 190 22.39 2.68 0.67
N GLY A 191 21.16 3.08 0.36
CA GLY A 191 20.64 4.43 0.57
C GLY A 191 20.30 4.73 2.03
N THR A 192 19.84 5.95 2.27
CA THR A 192 19.43 6.45 3.60
C THR A 192 17.91 6.51 3.70
N LEU A 193 17.36 6.09 4.84
CA LEU A 193 15.94 6.17 5.14
C LEU A 193 15.67 7.24 6.20
N THR A 194 14.77 8.17 5.90
CA THR A 194 14.14 9.06 6.88
C THR A 194 12.74 8.52 7.17
N ALA A 195 12.50 8.07 8.39
CA ALA A 195 11.21 7.57 8.87
C ALA A 195 10.66 8.55 9.92
N PRO A 196 9.77 9.47 9.56
CA PRO A 196 9.20 10.42 10.52
C PRO A 196 8.42 9.72 11.63
N GLN A 197 8.56 10.23 12.86
CA GLN A 197 7.72 9.80 13.96
C GLN A 197 6.23 9.99 13.59
N ASN A 198 5.42 8.97 13.80
CA ASN A 198 4.00 8.96 13.46
C ASN A 198 3.66 9.00 11.95
N GLY A 199 4.65 8.93 11.04
CA GLY A 199 4.42 8.81 9.61
C GLY A 199 4.06 10.12 8.90
N PHE A 200 3.05 10.08 8.01
CA PHE A 200 2.67 11.22 7.20
C PHE A 200 1.99 12.33 8.01
N ASN A 201 2.55 13.54 7.92
CA ASN A 201 1.91 14.78 8.38
C ASN A 201 2.12 15.88 7.33
N ALA A 202 1.04 16.30 6.67
CA ALA A 202 1.10 17.28 5.59
C ALA A 202 1.56 18.69 6.06
N LEU A 203 1.45 19.01 7.35
CA LEU A 203 1.90 20.29 7.91
C LEU A 203 3.42 20.30 8.13
N GLU A 204 4.00 19.15 8.46
CA GLU A 204 5.43 19.01 8.78
C GLU A 204 6.27 18.51 7.60
N PHE A 205 5.62 17.99 6.57
CA PHE A 205 6.31 17.33 5.45
C PHE A 205 7.43 18.18 4.86
N TRP A 206 7.17 19.45 4.56
CA TRP A 206 8.15 20.33 3.93
C TRP A 206 9.28 20.75 4.88
N ASN A 207 9.03 20.84 6.18
CA ASN A 207 10.06 21.04 7.19
C ASN A 207 11.00 19.82 7.28
N ILE A 208 10.43 18.62 7.17
CA ILE A 208 11.21 17.37 7.12
C ILE A 208 12.04 17.30 5.84
N VAL A 209 11.46 17.70 4.70
CA VAL A 209 12.17 17.78 3.42
C VAL A 209 13.35 18.76 3.54
N ASP A 210 13.14 19.93 4.11
CA ASP A 210 14.20 20.93 4.28
C ASP A 210 15.31 20.47 5.23
N THR A 211 14.95 19.73 6.28
CA THR A 211 15.90 19.24 7.28
C THR A 211 16.75 18.07 6.76
N TYR A 212 16.10 17.05 6.18
CA TYR A 212 16.74 15.77 5.85
C TYR A 212 17.12 15.62 4.37
N LYS A 213 16.69 16.54 3.51
CA LYS A 213 17.02 16.58 2.08
C LYS A 213 16.79 15.24 1.37
N PRO A 214 15.59 14.64 1.45
CA PRO A 214 15.32 13.38 0.76
C PRO A 214 15.39 13.57 -0.76
N THR A 215 15.89 12.55 -1.46
CA THR A 215 15.95 12.55 -2.94
C THR A 215 14.70 12.01 -3.58
N TRP A 216 13.86 11.29 -2.82
CA TRP A 216 12.58 10.76 -3.27
C TRP A 216 11.66 10.41 -2.10
N TYR A 217 10.40 10.27 -2.41
CA TYR A 217 9.40 9.69 -1.49
C TYR A 217 8.35 8.90 -2.26
N SER A 218 7.64 8.03 -1.56
CA SER A 218 6.52 7.26 -2.09
C SER A 218 5.29 7.45 -1.22
N ALA A 219 4.14 7.75 -1.86
CA ALA A 219 2.89 7.99 -1.14
C ALA A 219 1.68 7.53 -1.95
N VAL A 220 0.49 7.67 -1.37
CA VAL A 220 -0.79 7.45 -2.03
C VAL A 220 -1.32 8.77 -2.63
N PRO A 221 -2.20 8.72 -3.66
CA PRO A 221 -2.69 9.92 -4.34
C PRO A 221 -3.28 10.98 -3.41
N THR A 222 -3.97 10.57 -2.35
CA THR A 222 -4.56 11.49 -1.37
C THR A 222 -3.51 12.29 -0.59
N MET A 223 -2.37 11.68 -0.25
CA MET A 223 -1.26 12.39 0.38
C MET A 223 -0.63 13.40 -0.60
N HIS A 224 -0.45 13.02 -1.87
CA HIS A 224 0.03 13.92 -2.91
C HIS A 224 -0.86 15.16 -3.07
N GLN A 225 -2.18 14.96 -3.11
CA GLN A 225 -3.14 16.07 -3.19
C GLN A 225 -3.06 17.01 -1.97
N MET A 226 -2.88 16.44 -0.75
CA MET A 226 -2.68 17.24 0.46
C MET A 226 -1.38 18.06 0.43
N LEU A 227 -0.33 17.54 -0.21
CA LEU A 227 0.92 18.27 -0.41
C LEU A 227 0.80 19.35 -1.47
N LEU A 228 0.11 19.07 -2.59
CA LEU A 228 -0.21 20.05 -3.63
C LEU A 228 -1.01 21.24 -3.08
N ALA A 229 -2.03 20.97 -2.28
CA ALA A 229 -2.85 22.01 -1.67
C ALA A 229 -2.08 22.96 -0.73
N ARG A 230 -0.83 22.60 -0.38
CA ARG A 230 0.07 23.37 0.49
C ARG A 230 1.31 23.90 -0.22
N SER A 231 1.46 23.61 -1.50
CA SER A 231 2.68 23.91 -2.26
C SER A 231 3.00 25.41 -2.30
N ASP A 232 1.99 26.25 -2.48
CA ASP A 232 2.18 27.71 -2.60
C ASP A 232 2.89 28.34 -1.40
N ARG A 233 2.70 27.76 -0.21
CA ARG A 233 3.33 28.21 1.04
C ARG A 233 4.74 27.67 1.24
N ASN A 234 5.18 26.73 0.38
CA ASN A 234 6.42 25.98 0.53
C ASN A 234 7.31 26.05 -0.71
N LEU A 235 7.04 26.95 -1.66
CA LEU A 235 7.74 27.06 -2.95
C LEU A 235 9.27 27.18 -2.81
N GLU A 236 9.74 27.90 -1.82
CA GLU A 236 11.17 28.07 -1.59
C GLU A 236 11.84 26.76 -1.15
N VAL A 237 11.18 26.01 -0.27
CA VAL A 237 11.67 24.69 0.18
C VAL A 237 11.64 23.68 -0.98
N ILE A 238 10.57 23.69 -1.78
CA ILE A 238 10.42 22.82 -2.96
C ILE A 238 11.55 23.07 -3.94
N LYS A 239 11.83 24.33 -4.29
CA LYS A 239 12.90 24.72 -5.22
C LYS A 239 14.29 24.40 -4.68
N ALA A 240 14.52 24.58 -3.36
CA ALA A 240 15.80 24.32 -2.72
C ALA A 240 16.12 22.83 -2.56
N ASN A 241 15.09 21.97 -2.59
CA ASN A 241 15.21 20.54 -2.33
C ASN A 241 14.52 19.70 -3.43
N PRO A 242 15.04 19.70 -4.66
CA PRO A 242 14.43 18.97 -5.77
C PRO A 242 14.49 17.46 -5.52
N PHE A 243 13.36 16.79 -5.72
CA PHE A 243 13.31 15.34 -5.74
C PHE A 243 13.90 14.80 -7.05
N ARG A 244 14.59 13.66 -6.98
CA ARG A 244 15.03 12.92 -8.17
C ARG A 244 13.84 12.30 -8.90
N PHE A 245 12.86 11.83 -8.14
CA PHE A 245 11.54 11.39 -8.58
C PHE A 245 10.57 11.34 -7.40
N ILE A 246 9.28 11.28 -7.72
CA ILE A 246 8.20 11.04 -6.77
C ILE A 246 7.47 9.77 -7.20
N ARG A 247 7.18 8.87 -6.27
CA ARG A 247 6.49 7.63 -6.55
C ARG A 247 5.07 7.66 -6.00
N SER A 248 4.08 7.37 -6.84
CA SER A 248 2.69 7.17 -6.44
C SER A 248 2.31 5.70 -6.52
N SER A 249 1.62 5.16 -5.53
CA SER A 249 1.18 3.78 -5.54
C SER A 249 -0.03 3.51 -4.65
N SER A 250 -0.52 2.28 -4.69
CA SER A 250 -1.60 1.72 -3.86
C SER A 250 -3.01 2.19 -4.20
N ALA A 251 -3.16 3.21 -5.04
CA ALA A 251 -4.40 3.64 -5.68
C ALA A 251 -4.04 4.29 -7.02
N SER A 252 -5.00 4.40 -7.92
CA SER A 252 -4.81 5.08 -9.21
C SER A 252 -4.55 6.57 -9.00
N LEU A 253 -3.53 7.09 -9.69
CA LEU A 253 -3.20 8.51 -9.69
C LEU A 253 -3.87 9.17 -10.91
N PRO A 254 -4.82 10.08 -10.72
CA PRO A 254 -5.44 10.78 -11.83
C PRO A 254 -4.40 11.51 -12.68
N PRO A 255 -4.44 11.40 -14.02
CA PRO A 255 -3.47 12.07 -14.91
C PRO A 255 -3.30 13.56 -14.63
N VAL A 256 -4.40 14.27 -14.39
CA VAL A 256 -4.39 15.70 -14.07
C VAL A 256 -3.65 16.02 -12.77
N VAL A 257 -3.68 15.11 -11.79
CA VAL A 257 -2.94 15.26 -10.53
C VAL A 257 -1.46 15.00 -10.76
N MET A 258 -1.11 13.97 -11.54
CA MET A 258 0.26 13.66 -11.91
C MET A 258 0.93 14.85 -12.62
N GLU A 259 0.30 15.38 -13.67
CA GLU A 259 0.80 16.55 -14.42
C GLU A 259 1.01 17.76 -13.50
N ARG A 260 0.04 18.03 -12.62
CA ARG A 260 0.16 19.14 -11.67
C ARG A 260 1.28 18.93 -10.65
N MET A 261 1.52 17.71 -10.21
CA MET A 261 2.64 17.40 -9.33
C MET A 261 3.98 17.64 -10.02
N GLU A 262 4.14 17.22 -11.27
CA GLU A 262 5.36 17.42 -12.04
C GLU A 262 5.64 18.90 -12.27
N GLU A 263 4.61 19.68 -12.61
CA GLU A 263 4.71 21.13 -12.77
C GLU A 263 5.16 21.83 -11.48
N VAL A 264 4.55 21.48 -10.35
CA VAL A 264 4.78 22.16 -9.06
C VAL A 264 6.05 21.71 -8.38
N PHE A 265 6.33 20.39 -8.38
CA PHE A 265 7.47 19.84 -7.64
C PHE A 265 8.74 19.72 -8.49
N GLY A 266 8.65 19.93 -9.81
CA GLY A 266 9.79 19.91 -10.72
C GLY A 266 10.48 18.54 -10.81
N ALA A 267 9.76 17.46 -10.55
CA ALA A 267 10.29 16.10 -10.51
C ALA A 267 9.36 15.12 -11.24
N PRO A 268 9.89 14.10 -11.92
CA PRO A 268 9.07 13.09 -12.56
C PRO A 268 8.23 12.34 -11.51
N VAL A 269 6.95 12.13 -11.81
CA VAL A 269 6.01 11.40 -10.97
C VAL A 269 5.75 10.03 -11.59
N LEU A 270 6.13 8.98 -10.89
CA LEU A 270 6.12 7.61 -11.38
C LEU A 270 5.01 6.82 -10.69
N GLU A 271 3.92 6.60 -11.41
CA GLU A 271 2.85 5.72 -10.92
C GLU A 271 3.30 4.27 -10.99
N SER A 272 3.01 3.51 -9.94
CA SER A 272 3.35 2.11 -9.81
C SER A 272 2.19 1.30 -9.23
N TYR A 273 2.14 0.04 -9.62
CA TYR A 273 1.13 -0.92 -9.26
C TYR A 273 1.74 -2.01 -8.38
N GLY A 274 1.05 -2.34 -7.30
CA GLY A 274 1.50 -3.33 -6.35
C GLY A 274 0.41 -3.82 -5.41
N MET A 275 0.64 -5.01 -4.85
CA MET A 275 -0.22 -5.64 -3.87
C MET A 275 0.60 -6.45 -2.86
N THR A 276 -0.02 -6.83 -1.74
CA THR A 276 0.65 -7.58 -0.68
C THR A 276 1.14 -8.94 -1.18
N GLU A 277 0.35 -9.62 -2.01
CA GLU A 277 0.64 -10.93 -2.58
C GLU A 277 1.81 -10.92 -3.58
N ALA A 278 2.17 -9.75 -4.10
CA ALA A 278 3.36 -9.54 -4.93
C ALA A 278 4.54 -8.96 -4.13
N THR A 279 4.48 -8.97 -2.81
CA THR A 279 5.48 -8.32 -1.94
C THR A 279 5.74 -6.88 -2.38
N HIS A 280 4.72 -6.21 -2.78
CA HIS A 280 4.50 -4.86 -3.27
C HIS A 280 4.52 -4.73 -4.81
N GLN A 281 5.67 -4.42 -5.46
CA GLN A 281 5.70 -3.92 -6.84
C GLN A 281 5.50 -5.02 -7.88
N MET A 282 4.54 -4.79 -8.78
CA MET A 282 4.27 -5.61 -9.95
C MET A 282 4.66 -4.88 -11.25
N ALA A 283 4.30 -3.60 -11.36
CA ALA A 283 4.66 -2.75 -12.48
C ALA A 283 4.98 -1.33 -12.00
N SER A 284 5.73 -0.58 -12.78
CA SER A 284 6.01 0.83 -12.54
C SER A 284 6.35 1.55 -13.82
N ASN A 285 5.95 2.82 -13.89
CA ASN A 285 6.53 3.74 -14.84
C ASN A 285 8.04 3.86 -14.61
N PRO A 286 8.85 3.91 -15.68
CA PRO A 286 10.31 4.01 -15.59
C PRO A 286 10.76 5.42 -15.28
N LEU A 287 12.03 5.54 -14.82
CA LEU A 287 12.73 6.82 -14.75
C LEU A 287 13.02 7.37 -16.17
N PRO A 288 13.06 8.71 -16.33
CA PRO A 288 13.64 9.32 -17.50
C PRO A 288 15.07 8.81 -17.78
N PRO A 289 15.54 8.74 -19.04
CA PRO A 289 14.90 9.28 -20.25
C PRO A 289 13.80 8.40 -20.88
N LYS A 290 13.49 7.25 -20.29
CA LYS A 290 12.36 6.45 -20.77
C LYS A 290 11.05 7.18 -20.46
N PRO A 291 10.06 7.14 -21.37
CA PRO A 291 8.79 7.81 -21.14
C PRO A 291 8.06 7.20 -19.94
N HIS A 292 7.51 8.02 -19.07
CA HIS A 292 6.50 7.65 -18.10
C HIS A 292 5.16 8.20 -18.57
N LYS A 293 4.14 7.35 -18.60
CA LYS A 293 2.86 7.67 -19.25
C LYS A 293 1.77 7.83 -18.18
N ALA A 294 1.18 9.02 -18.08
CA ALA A 294 0.01 9.27 -17.24
C ALA A 294 -1.15 8.32 -17.61
N GLY A 295 -1.88 7.83 -16.61
CA GLY A 295 -2.95 6.85 -16.80
C GLY A 295 -2.47 5.41 -17.03
N THR A 296 -1.16 5.16 -16.90
CA THR A 296 -0.57 3.83 -16.89
C THR A 296 0.28 3.61 -15.65
N VAL A 297 0.44 2.36 -15.27
CA VAL A 297 1.33 1.95 -14.19
C VAL A 297 2.67 1.37 -14.72
N GLY A 298 3.02 1.70 -15.97
CA GLY A 298 4.26 1.24 -16.58
C GLY A 298 4.27 -0.25 -16.89
N TYR A 299 5.41 -0.91 -16.70
CA TYR A 299 5.63 -2.32 -17.01
C TYR A 299 6.35 -3.07 -15.88
N GLY A 300 6.36 -4.40 -15.94
CA GLY A 300 7.03 -5.25 -14.96
C GLY A 300 8.55 -5.11 -15.02
N PHE A 301 9.19 -5.07 -13.84
CA PHE A 301 10.64 -5.16 -13.71
C PHE A 301 10.98 -6.28 -12.72
N GLY A 302 11.58 -7.36 -13.21
CA GLY A 302 11.81 -8.59 -12.44
C GLY A 302 10.54 -9.37 -12.09
N VAL A 303 9.41 -8.97 -12.69
CA VAL A 303 8.08 -9.59 -12.59
C VAL A 303 7.52 -9.70 -14.00
N GLU A 304 7.02 -10.86 -14.37
CA GLU A 304 6.22 -11.03 -15.56
C GLU A 304 4.80 -10.54 -15.29
N VAL A 305 4.27 -9.70 -16.18
CA VAL A 305 2.90 -9.16 -16.12
C VAL A 305 2.23 -9.47 -17.46
N ALA A 306 1.03 -10.03 -17.41
CA ALA A 306 0.25 -10.36 -18.59
C ALA A 306 -1.24 -10.09 -18.35
N ILE A 307 -2.02 -10.16 -19.42
CA ILE A 307 -3.49 -10.08 -19.39
C ILE A 307 -4.04 -11.47 -19.70
N MET A 308 -5.05 -11.90 -18.94
CA MET A 308 -5.63 -13.24 -19.02
C MET A 308 -7.15 -13.18 -19.09
N ASP A 309 -7.74 -14.07 -19.86
CA ASP A 309 -9.20 -14.24 -19.91
C ASP A 309 -9.74 -15.04 -18.70
N GLU A 310 -11.06 -15.22 -18.65
CA GLU A 310 -11.72 -15.96 -17.58
C GLU A 310 -11.38 -17.46 -17.57
N VAL A 311 -11.02 -18.04 -18.74
CA VAL A 311 -10.72 -19.47 -18.89
C VAL A 311 -9.23 -19.81 -18.78
N GLY A 312 -8.35 -18.78 -18.65
CA GLY A 312 -6.92 -18.97 -18.34
C GLY A 312 -6.00 -18.83 -19.53
N ASN A 313 -6.45 -18.32 -20.68
CA ASN A 313 -5.59 -17.99 -21.81
C ASN A 313 -4.99 -16.58 -21.65
N LEU A 314 -3.73 -16.43 -22.02
CA LEU A 314 -3.12 -15.10 -22.12
C LEU A 314 -3.65 -14.39 -23.36
N LEU A 315 -4.03 -13.12 -23.18
CA LEU A 315 -4.61 -12.28 -24.22
C LEU A 315 -3.52 -11.52 -24.98
N ALA A 316 -3.84 -11.12 -26.21
CA ALA A 316 -2.97 -10.31 -27.03
C ALA A 316 -2.90 -8.86 -26.51
N GLN A 317 -1.88 -8.15 -26.97
CA GLN A 317 -1.68 -6.74 -26.66
C GLN A 317 -2.87 -5.89 -27.12
N GLY A 318 -3.35 -4.99 -26.26
CA GLY A 318 -4.52 -4.16 -26.49
C GLY A 318 -5.84 -4.74 -25.98
N GLU A 319 -5.92 -6.06 -25.78
CA GLU A 319 -7.12 -6.71 -25.25
C GLU A 319 -7.27 -6.45 -23.74
N ILE A 320 -8.53 -6.39 -23.28
CA ILE A 320 -8.89 -6.16 -21.89
C ILE A 320 -9.17 -7.49 -21.19
N GLY A 321 -8.55 -7.73 -20.05
CA GLY A 321 -8.76 -8.92 -19.24
C GLY A 321 -8.23 -8.74 -17.83
N GLU A 322 -8.10 -9.82 -17.09
CA GLU A 322 -7.52 -9.79 -15.75
C GLU A 322 -6.01 -9.68 -15.82
N VAL A 323 -5.45 -8.77 -15.02
CA VAL A 323 -3.99 -8.67 -14.85
C VAL A 323 -3.51 -9.88 -14.07
N VAL A 324 -2.52 -10.59 -14.61
CA VAL A 324 -1.89 -11.74 -13.96
C VAL A 324 -0.38 -11.53 -13.85
N ILE A 325 0.21 -12.07 -12.81
CA ILE A 325 1.63 -11.88 -12.51
C ILE A 325 2.34 -13.19 -12.21
N LYS A 326 3.66 -13.21 -12.48
CA LYS A 326 4.54 -14.32 -12.14
C LYS A 326 5.94 -13.78 -11.84
N GLY A 327 6.53 -14.20 -10.72
CA GLY A 327 7.85 -13.73 -10.32
C GLY A 327 8.29 -14.21 -8.94
N LYS A 328 9.57 -14.01 -8.64
CA LYS A 328 10.16 -14.42 -7.34
C LYS A 328 9.63 -13.62 -6.15
N ASN A 329 9.07 -12.45 -6.40
CA ASN A 329 8.43 -11.57 -5.42
C ASN A 329 6.97 -11.97 -5.13
N VAL A 330 6.35 -12.82 -5.95
CA VAL A 330 4.98 -13.32 -5.75
C VAL A 330 5.00 -14.39 -4.67
N VAL A 331 4.05 -14.32 -3.72
CA VAL A 331 3.92 -15.31 -2.65
C VAL A 331 3.41 -16.66 -3.18
N ASP A 332 3.64 -17.73 -2.44
CA ASP A 332 3.20 -19.07 -2.83
C ASP A 332 1.69 -19.29 -2.60
N GLY A 333 1.03 -18.39 -1.90
CA GLY A 333 -0.40 -18.42 -1.60
C GLY A 333 -0.75 -17.86 -0.23
N TYR A 334 -2.03 -17.96 0.12
CA TYR A 334 -2.58 -17.58 1.42
C TYR A 334 -2.43 -18.73 2.41
N GLU A 335 -2.05 -18.43 3.64
CA GLU A 335 -1.88 -19.44 4.66
C GLU A 335 -3.23 -19.99 5.13
N ASN A 336 -3.34 -21.30 5.23
CA ASN A 336 -4.53 -22.04 5.67
C ASN A 336 -5.83 -21.64 4.91
N ASN A 337 -5.71 -21.33 3.62
CA ASN A 337 -6.86 -20.94 2.81
C ASN A 337 -6.84 -21.64 1.42
N PRO A 338 -7.07 -22.94 1.37
CA PRO A 338 -7.00 -23.72 0.12
C PRO A 338 -8.01 -23.26 -0.95
N GLU A 339 -9.19 -22.80 -0.54
CA GLU A 339 -10.20 -22.30 -1.48
C GLU A 339 -9.75 -21.01 -2.18
N ALA A 340 -9.16 -20.07 -1.40
CA ALA A 340 -8.62 -18.86 -1.98
C ALA A 340 -7.41 -19.17 -2.89
N ASN A 341 -6.57 -20.13 -2.49
CA ASN A 341 -5.41 -20.54 -3.28
C ASN A 341 -5.80 -21.18 -4.61
N ALA A 342 -6.82 -22.04 -4.61
CA ALA A 342 -7.33 -22.65 -5.83
C ALA A 342 -7.84 -21.63 -6.87
N LYS A 343 -8.34 -20.47 -6.39
CA LYS A 343 -8.82 -19.36 -7.25
C LYS A 343 -7.73 -18.37 -7.59
N ALA A 344 -6.68 -18.28 -6.77
CA ALA A 344 -5.63 -17.28 -6.93
C ALA A 344 -4.60 -17.62 -8.00
N PHE A 345 -4.50 -18.89 -8.42
CA PHE A 345 -3.50 -19.31 -9.40
C PHE A 345 -4.15 -20.02 -10.59
N THR A 346 -3.71 -19.66 -11.79
CA THR A 346 -4.10 -20.30 -13.05
C THR A 346 -2.85 -20.47 -13.92
N ASN A 347 -2.53 -21.71 -14.32
CA ASN A 347 -1.39 -22.02 -15.17
C ASN A 347 -0.05 -21.43 -14.68
N GLY A 348 0.16 -21.37 -13.35
CA GLY A 348 1.35 -20.81 -12.71
C GLY A 348 1.38 -19.27 -12.62
N TRP A 349 0.31 -18.59 -13.02
CA TRP A 349 0.12 -17.14 -12.86
C TRP A 349 -0.75 -16.84 -11.66
N PHE A 350 -0.39 -15.83 -10.88
CA PHE A 350 -1.23 -15.29 -9.83
C PHE A 350 -2.26 -14.32 -10.41
N ARG A 351 -3.54 -14.52 -10.12
CA ARG A 351 -4.67 -13.69 -10.52
C ARG A 351 -4.86 -12.54 -9.55
N THR A 352 -4.73 -11.31 -10.03
CA THR A 352 -4.74 -10.13 -9.13
C THR A 352 -6.14 -9.68 -8.74
N GLY A 353 -7.16 -10.04 -9.54
CA GLY A 353 -8.51 -9.53 -9.42
C GLY A 353 -8.67 -8.10 -9.95
N ASP A 354 -7.62 -7.54 -10.55
CA ASP A 354 -7.65 -6.24 -11.21
C ASP A 354 -7.75 -6.42 -12.72
N GLN A 355 -8.50 -5.55 -13.40
CA GLN A 355 -8.64 -5.55 -14.85
C GLN A 355 -7.72 -4.52 -15.47
N GLY A 356 -7.17 -4.84 -16.64
CA GLY A 356 -6.28 -3.94 -17.36
C GLY A 356 -6.06 -4.35 -18.81
N ARG A 357 -5.21 -3.59 -19.48
CA ARG A 357 -4.72 -3.84 -20.83
C ARG A 357 -3.29 -3.36 -21.01
N MET A 358 -2.53 -3.99 -21.88
CA MET A 358 -1.21 -3.54 -22.31
C MET A 358 -1.31 -2.67 -23.56
N ASP A 359 -0.66 -1.49 -23.58
CA ASP A 359 -0.54 -0.71 -24.81
C ASP A 359 0.53 -1.27 -25.77
N ALA A 360 0.69 -0.65 -26.93
CA ALA A 360 1.65 -1.09 -27.97
C ALA A 360 3.12 -1.09 -27.51
N ASP A 361 3.46 -0.29 -26.50
CA ASP A 361 4.80 -0.21 -25.92
C ASP A 361 4.95 -1.11 -24.67
N GLY A 362 3.92 -1.90 -24.32
CA GLY A 362 3.91 -2.80 -23.17
C GLY A 362 3.60 -2.12 -21.84
N TYR A 363 3.07 -0.89 -21.84
CA TYR A 363 2.64 -0.22 -20.62
C TYR A 363 1.26 -0.73 -20.18
N LEU A 364 1.15 -1.09 -18.93
CA LEU A 364 -0.09 -1.54 -18.31
C LEU A 364 -0.97 -0.35 -17.92
N ALA A 365 -2.18 -0.30 -18.45
CA ALA A 365 -3.25 0.58 -17.97
C ALA A 365 -4.27 -0.24 -17.19
N LEU A 366 -4.52 0.13 -15.93
CA LEU A 366 -5.55 -0.49 -15.11
C LEU A 366 -6.90 0.12 -15.44
N THR A 367 -7.89 -0.73 -15.68
CA THR A 367 -9.26 -0.30 -16.00
C THR A 367 -10.22 -0.46 -14.83
N GLY A 368 -9.83 -1.17 -13.76
CA GLY A 368 -10.61 -1.28 -12.54
C GLY A 368 -10.35 -2.57 -11.78
N ARG A 369 -11.04 -2.74 -10.66
CA ARG A 369 -11.13 -4.02 -9.96
C ARG A 369 -12.31 -4.82 -10.47
N LEU A 370 -12.11 -6.10 -10.78
CA LEU A 370 -13.20 -6.96 -11.28
C LEU A 370 -14.43 -6.95 -10.35
N LYS A 371 -14.22 -6.85 -9.04
CA LYS A 371 -15.28 -6.77 -8.04
C LYS A 371 -15.90 -5.38 -7.83
N GLU A 372 -15.28 -4.35 -8.38
CA GLU A 372 -15.74 -2.96 -8.31
C GLU A 372 -16.33 -2.47 -9.63
N LEU A 373 -16.21 -3.27 -10.71
CA LEU A 373 -16.90 -2.97 -11.97
C LEU A 373 -18.41 -2.92 -11.74
N ILE A 374 -19.03 -1.85 -12.23
CA ILE A 374 -20.46 -1.64 -12.10
C ILE A 374 -21.14 -2.40 -13.24
N ASN A 375 -22.01 -3.35 -12.89
CA ASN A 375 -22.73 -4.17 -13.88
C ASN A 375 -24.11 -3.57 -14.17
N ARG A 376 -24.14 -2.60 -15.07
CA ARG A 376 -25.36 -1.86 -15.43
C ARG A 376 -25.97 -2.45 -16.71
N GLY A 377 -27.05 -3.21 -16.54
CA GLY A 377 -27.77 -3.79 -17.68
C GLY A 377 -26.96 -4.78 -18.51
N GLY A 378 -25.97 -5.44 -17.90
CA GLY A 378 -25.05 -6.35 -18.59
C GLY A 378 -23.72 -5.71 -19.03
N GLU A 379 -23.63 -4.38 -19.02
CA GLU A 379 -22.38 -3.67 -19.33
C GLU A 379 -21.48 -3.57 -18.08
N LYS A 380 -20.21 -4.00 -18.20
CA LYS A 380 -19.21 -3.89 -17.14
C LYS A 380 -18.50 -2.52 -17.24
N ILE A 381 -18.85 -1.59 -16.37
CA ILE A 381 -18.41 -0.21 -16.39
C ILE A 381 -17.31 0.02 -15.35
N SER A 382 -16.20 0.61 -15.77
CA SER A 382 -15.13 1.02 -14.88
C SER A 382 -15.52 2.26 -14.07
N PRO A 383 -15.55 2.19 -12.74
CA PRO A 383 -15.78 3.39 -11.94
C PRO A 383 -14.61 4.38 -12.02
N LEU A 384 -13.38 3.92 -12.30
CA LEU A 384 -12.19 4.79 -12.42
C LEU A 384 -12.30 5.74 -13.61
N GLU A 385 -12.89 5.31 -14.72
CA GLU A 385 -13.12 6.16 -15.90
C GLU A 385 -14.03 7.35 -15.55
N ILE A 386 -15.01 7.10 -14.69
CA ILE A 386 -15.96 8.13 -14.23
C ILE A 386 -15.28 9.07 -13.22
N ASP A 387 -14.49 8.53 -12.31
CA ASP A 387 -13.69 9.33 -11.37
C ASP A 387 -12.78 10.29 -12.11
N ASP A 388 -12.04 9.81 -13.11
CA ASP A 388 -11.12 10.61 -13.90
C ASP A 388 -11.83 11.76 -14.64
N VAL A 389 -13.01 11.50 -15.20
CA VAL A 389 -13.81 12.53 -15.85
C VAL A 389 -14.27 13.59 -14.86
N LEU A 390 -14.82 13.20 -13.70
CA LEU A 390 -15.28 14.14 -12.69
C LEU A 390 -14.14 14.97 -12.09
N LEU A 391 -12.94 14.37 -11.91
CA LEU A 391 -11.75 15.05 -11.39
C LEU A 391 -11.18 16.12 -12.34
N ARG A 392 -11.47 16.04 -13.65
CA ARG A 392 -11.12 17.10 -14.62
C ARG A 392 -11.94 18.36 -14.47
N HIS A 393 -13.09 18.30 -13.77
CA HIS A 393 -13.91 19.47 -13.53
C HIS A 393 -13.23 20.41 -12.53
N PRO A 394 -13.07 21.73 -12.84
CA PRO A 394 -12.31 22.67 -12.00
C PRO A 394 -12.76 22.78 -10.55
N ALA A 395 -14.05 22.60 -10.29
CA ALA A 395 -14.63 22.69 -8.94
C ALA A 395 -14.53 21.38 -8.13
N VAL A 396 -14.05 20.27 -8.70
CA VAL A 396 -13.97 18.97 -8.01
C VAL A 396 -12.57 18.76 -7.44
N ALA A 397 -12.50 18.44 -6.15
CA ALA A 397 -11.27 18.09 -5.45
C ALA A 397 -11.05 16.56 -5.42
N GLU A 398 -12.13 15.80 -5.16
CA GLU A 398 -12.11 14.34 -5.08
C GLU A 398 -13.37 13.78 -5.73
N ALA A 399 -13.26 12.60 -6.34
CA ALA A 399 -14.37 11.89 -6.95
C ALA A 399 -14.28 10.38 -6.69
N LEU A 400 -15.43 9.72 -6.54
CA LEU A 400 -15.56 8.29 -6.32
C LEU A 400 -16.90 7.80 -6.89
N ALA A 401 -16.88 7.17 -8.05
CA ALA A 401 -18.04 6.51 -8.62
C ALA A 401 -18.23 5.12 -8.00
N PHE A 402 -19.44 4.67 -7.83
CA PHE A 402 -19.78 3.40 -7.17
C PHE A 402 -21.11 2.84 -7.63
N ALA A 403 -21.27 1.52 -7.46
CA ALA A 403 -22.48 0.81 -7.76
C ALA A 403 -23.58 1.06 -6.70
N VAL A 404 -24.80 1.21 -7.15
CA VAL A 404 -26.01 1.20 -6.31
C VAL A 404 -26.97 0.14 -6.86
N PRO A 405 -27.57 -0.73 -6.04
CA PRO A 405 -28.53 -1.73 -6.50
C PRO A 405 -29.69 -1.08 -7.26
N HIS A 406 -30.10 -1.69 -8.39
CA HIS A 406 -31.17 -1.20 -9.24
C HIS A 406 -32.05 -2.36 -9.73
N LYS A 407 -33.40 -2.24 -9.62
CA LYS A 407 -34.36 -3.32 -9.88
C LYS A 407 -34.30 -3.96 -11.27
N SER A 408 -34.08 -3.17 -12.30
CA SER A 408 -34.09 -3.64 -13.69
C SER A 408 -32.73 -3.73 -14.35
N LEU A 409 -31.72 -3.01 -13.85
CA LEU A 409 -30.38 -2.96 -14.42
C LEU A 409 -29.36 -3.82 -13.63
N GLY A 410 -29.78 -4.41 -12.51
CA GLY A 410 -28.88 -5.02 -11.53
C GLY A 410 -28.19 -3.96 -10.68
N GLU A 411 -27.36 -3.12 -11.32
CA GLU A 411 -26.73 -1.98 -10.66
C GLU A 411 -26.90 -0.71 -11.51
N ASP A 412 -26.84 0.45 -10.84
CA ASP A 412 -26.75 1.76 -11.46
C ASP A 412 -25.55 2.53 -10.92
N ILE A 413 -25.17 3.59 -11.58
CA ILE A 413 -23.97 4.37 -11.28
C ILE A 413 -24.34 5.59 -10.46
N HIS A 414 -23.76 5.71 -9.27
CA HIS A 414 -23.70 6.95 -8.53
C HIS A 414 -22.26 7.40 -8.39
N ALA A 415 -22.04 8.69 -8.11
CA ALA A 415 -20.75 9.22 -7.74
C ALA A 415 -20.85 10.06 -6.47
N ALA A 416 -19.78 10.11 -5.69
CA ALA A 416 -19.60 11.05 -4.59
C ALA A 416 -18.41 11.95 -4.89
N VAL A 417 -18.53 13.25 -4.60
CA VAL A 417 -17.48 14.23 -4.86
C VAL A 417 -17.25 15.13 -3.65
N VAL A 418 -16.00 15.56 -3.48
CA VAL A 418 -15.63 16.68 -2.60
C VAL A 418 -15.33 17.88 -3.48
N LEU A 419 -15.91 19.01 -3.16
CA LEU A 419 -15.76 20.24 -3.94
C LEU A 419 -14.63 21.13 -3.40
N LYS A 420 -13.96 21.84 -4.31
CA LYS A 420 -13.04 22.97 -4.04
C LYS A 420 -13.54 24.30 -4.58
N GLY A 421 -14.72 24.31 -5.23
CA GLY A 421 -15.38 25.47 -5.77
C GLY A 421 -16.87 25.23 -5.94
N PRO A 422 -17.68 26.27 -6.18
CA PRO A 422 -19.11 26.13 -6.33
C PRO A 422 -19.48 25.41 -7.63
N VAL A 423 -20.29 24.37 -7.53
CA VAL A 423 -20.88 23.63 -8.65
C VAL A 423 -22.06 22.81 -8.15
N THR A 424 -23.07 22.61 -8.96
CA THR A 424 -24.26 21.80 -8.65
C THR A 424 -24.12 20.37 -9.17
N GLU A 425 -24.93 19.47 -8.61
CA GLU A 425 -25.04 18.08 -9.09
C GLU A 425 -25.36 18.04 -10.59
N SER A 426 -26.31 18.86 -11.04
CA SER A 426 -26.77 18.89 -12.44
C SER A 426 -25.65 19.31 -13.39
N GLU A 427 -24.85 20.31 -13.01
CA GLU A 427 -23.71 20.78 -13.81
C GLU A 427 -22.63 19.67 -13.91
N LEU A 428 -22.33 18.97 -12.83
CA LEU A 428 -21.39 17.86 -12.85
C LEU A 428 -21.86 16.69 -13.72
N ARG A 429 -23.15 16.35 -13.66
CA ARG A 429 -23.74 15.32 -14.52
C ARG A 429 -23.69 15.73 -15.99
N ASN A 430 -24.04 16.98 -16.32
CA ASN A 430 -23.97 17.49 -17.67
C ASN A 430 -22.53 17.52 -18.19
N TYR A 431 -21.57 17.88 -17.34
CA TYR A 431 -20.15 17.81 -17.67
C TYR A 431 -19.72 16.38 -17.99
N ALA A 432 -20.09 15.43 -17.16
CA ALA A 432 -19.81 14.01 -17.39
C ALA A 432 -20.49 13.49 -18.66
N ALA A 433 -21.73 13.90 -18.95
CA ALA A 433 -22.46 13.52 -20.17
C ALA A 433 -21.81 14.05 -21.46
N GLY A 434 -21.06 15.13 -21.40
CA GLY A 434 -20.28 15.65 -22.52
C GLY A 434 -19.02 14.84 -22.83
N LEU A 435 -18.58 13.98 -21.93
CA LEU A 435 -17.30 13.25 -22.02
C LEU A 435 -17.44 11.71 -21.94
N LEU A 436 -18.54 11.20 -21.40
CA LEU A 436 -18.83 9.79 -21.25
C LEU A 436 -19.99 9.34 -22.16
N ALA A 437 -19.96 8.09 -22.54
CA ALA A 437 -21.14 7.46 -23.16
C ALA A 437 -22.33 7.52 -22.17
N GLU A 438 -23.55 7.69 -22.69
CA GLU A 438 -24.77 7.90 -21.91
C GLU A 438 -24.97 6.88 -20.79
N PHE A 439 -24.69 5.60 -21.06
CA PHE A 439 -24.83 4.52 -20.08
C PHE A 439 -23.79 4.54 -18.95
N LYS A 440 -22.71 5.34 -19.08
CA LYS A 440 -21.66 5.54 -18.07
C LYS A 440 -21.89 6.81 -17.21
N VAL A 441 -22.81 7.66 -17.59
CA VAL A 441 -23.08 8.90 -16.86
C VAL A 441 -23.72 8.57 -15.51
N PRO A 442 -23.19 9.08 -14.39
CA PRO A 442 -23.78 8.86 -13.07
C PRO A 442 -25.24 9.32 -13.01
N ARG A 443 -26.13 8.50 -12.51
CA ARG A 443 -27.53 8.86 -12.28
C ARG A 443 -27.64 9.97 -11.23
N LYS A 444 -26.74 9.95 -10.24
CA LYS A 444 -26.68 10.94 -9.17
C LYS A 444 -25.24 11.22 -8.76
N VAL A 445 -24.95 12.48 -8.45
CA VAL A 445 -23.68 12.91 -7.89
C VAL A 445 -23.92 13.48 -6.49
N HIS A 446 -23.40 12.80 -5.45
CA HIS A 446 -23.51 13.21 -4.07
C HIS A 446 -22.37 14.15 -3.70
N ILE A 447 -22.68 15.35 -3.25
CA ILE A 447 -21.67 16.29 -2.76
C ILE A 447 -21.46 16.05 -1.28
N LEU A 448 -20.23 15.70 -0.89
CA LEU A 448 -19.85 15.35 0.48
C LEU A 448 -18.73 16.27 1.00
N PRO A 449 -18.64 16.48 2.31
CA PRO A 449 -17.54 17.23 2.90
C PRO A 449 -16.19 16.46 2.82
N GLU A 450 -16.24 15.12 2.85
CA GLU A 450 -15.10 14.21 2.72
C GLU A 450 -15.55 12.86 2.16
N LEU A 451 -14.61 12.11 1.55
CA LEU A 451 -14.85 10.72 1.12
C LEU A 451 -14.31 9.74 2.16
N PRO A 452 -15.00 8.59 2.39
CA PRO A 452 -14.57 7.59 3.36
C PRO A 452 -13.25 6.93 2.93
N ARG A 453 -12.36 6.72 3.91
CA ARG A 453 -11.02 6.17 3.70
C ARG A 453 -10.73 5.02 4.65
N GLY A 454 -9.97 4.06 4.17
CA GLY A 454 -9.39 3.01 5.00
C GLY A 454 -8.17 3.48 5.79
N ALA A 455 -7.63 2.61 6.65
CA ALA A 455 -6.48 2.88 7.51
C ALA A 455 -5.19 3.30 6.78
N THR A 456 -5.07 2.98 5.50
CA THR A 456 -3.95 3.34 4.61
C THR A 456 -4.19 4.61 3.79
N GLY A 457 -5.30 5.32 4.02
CA GLY A 457 -5.69 6.51 3.27
C GLY A 457 -6.37 6.24 1.92
N LYS A 458 -6.61 4.98 1.55
CA LYS A 458 -7.33 4.61 0.32
C LYS A 458 -8.83 4.88 0.44
N LEU A 459 -9.43 5.37 -0.65
CA LEU A 459 -10.88 5.54 -0.75
C LEU A 459 -11.60 4.17 -0.69
N GLN A 460 -12.73 4.13 -0.01
CA GLN A 460 -13.56 2.93 0.15
C GLN A 460 -14.76 2.97 -0.79
N ARG A 461 -14.68 2.27 -1.92
CA ARG A 461 -15.71 2.25 -2.96
C ARG A 461 -16.85 1.26 -2.66
N ILE A 462 -16.53 0.03 -2.27
CA ILE A 462 -17.46 -1.12 -2.23
C ILE A 462 -18.67 -0.87 -1.33
N ASN A 463 -18.51 -0.17 -0.22
CA ASN A 463 -19.56 0.05 0.76
C ASN A 463 -20.21 1.45 0.67
N MET A 464 -19.95 2.22 -0.39
CA MET A 464 -20.44 3.59 -0.51
C MET A 464 -21.96 3.68 -0.49
N ALA A 465 -22.66 2.79 -1.20
CA ALA A 465 -24.13 2.76 -1.19
C ALA A 465 -24.70 2.57 0.23
N GLN A 466 -24.07 1.69 1.02
CA GLN A 466 -24.48 1.43 2.42
C GLN A 466 -24.15 2.61 3.33
N LEU A 467 -22.95 3.20 3.19
CA LEU A 467 -22.53 4.37 3.98
C LEU A 467 -23.42 5.59 3.75
N LEU A 468 -23.96 5.73 2.54
CA LEU A 468 -24.90 6.79 2.19
C LEU A 468 -26.36 6.40 2.41
N ASN A 469 -26.64 5.23 3.02
CA ASN A 469 -27.97 4.68 3.24
C ASN A 469 -28.84 4.64 1.95
N LEU A 470 -28.20 4.38 0.81
CA LEU A 470 -28.89 4.27 -0.47
C LEU A 470 -29.54 2.88 -0.56
N LYS A 471 -30.86 2.88 -0.68
CA LYS A 471 -31.65 1.67 -0.91
C LYS A 471 -31.78 1.42 -2.42
N GLU A 472 -32.17 0.21 -2.77
CA GLU A 472 -32.51 -0.20 -4.13
C GLU A 472 -33.46 0.82 -4.78
N SER A 473 -33.11 1.35 -5.93
CA SER A 473 -33.85 2.37 -6.69
C SER A 473 -34.65 1.75 -7.83
#